data_1e46150a0a262ca884da4de99681d398
#
_entry.id   1e46150a0a262ca884da4de99681d398
#
_cell.length_a   1.000
_cell.length_b   1.000
_cell.length_c   1.000
_cell.angle_alpha   90.00
_cell.angle_beta   90.00
_cell.angle_gamma   90.00
#
_symmetry.space_group_name_H-M   'P 1'
#
loop_
_entity.id
_entity.type
_entity.pdbx_description
1 polymer ?
#
loop_
_entity_poly.entity_id
_entity_poly.type
_entity_poly.pdbx_seq_one_letter_code
_entity_poly.pdbx_strand_id
1 'polypeptide(L)'
;MAKTVSALRARNKESFSFLYQETIDSFAQVRFFDPETEVPSFEGVDLLYLPGGYPEKHLDTLVKNEACRRAIKDYAERGGRIVAECGGMMYLCQSIVTDDGEYEMCGVLPYSITARKADRKLSLGYRRFELDGKEYRGHEFHYTQFYRGEGSEVRGERIPSAAQVYDAKGEPVDTPVFRYKNVLASYTHLYQL
;
A
#
# COMPACT_ATOMS: atom_id res chain seq x y z
N MET A 1 -23.05 -12.41 -3.76
CA MET A 1 -22.31 -12.37 -5.03
C MET A 1 -20.84 -12.62 -4.71
N ALA A 2 -20.17 -13.50 -5.45
CA ALA A 2 -18.75 -13.77 -5.30
C ALA A 2 -17.94 -12.52 -5.71
N LYS A 3 -16.97 -12.12 -4.90
CA LYS A 3 -16.12 -10.95 -5.18
C LYS A 3 -14.93 -11.38 -6.04
N THR A 4 -14.74 -10.73 -7.16
CA THR A 4 -13.53 -10.91 -7.98
C THR A 4 -12.44 -9.98 -7.46
N VAL A 5 -11.29 -10.55 -7.10
CA VAL A 5 -10.16 -9.79 -6.57
C VAL A 5 -8.99 -9.87 -7.52
N SER A 6 -8.38 -8.73 -7.81
CA SER A 6 -7.05 -8.68 -8.43
C SER A 6 -6.02 -8.34 -7.36
N ALA A 7 -5.07 -9.25 -7.14
CA ALA A 7 -3.98 -9.07 -6.19
C ALA A 7 -2.66 -8.88 -6.93
N LEU A 8 -1.81 -8.00 -6.41
CA LEU A 8 -0.45 -7.81 -6.89
C LEU A 8 0.41 -9.01 -6.50
N ARG A 9 1.07 -9.62 -7.49
CA ARG A 9 2.08 -10.64 -7.28
C ARG A 9 3.30 -10.36 -8.15
N ALA A 10 4.41 -9.98 -7.54
CA ALA A 10 5.66 -9.88 -8.26
C ALA A 10 6.25 -11.26 -8.59
N ARG A 11 6.85 -11.39 -9.79
CA ARG A 11 7.62 -12.59 -10.17
C ARG A 11 8.88 -12.75 -9.32
N ASN A 12 9.53 -11.66 -8.94
CA ASN A 12 10.57 -11.64 -7.94
C ASN A 12 9.91 -11.53 -6.57
N LYS A 13 10.14 -12.51 -5.74
CA LYS A 13 9.44 -12.81 -4.49
C LYS A 13 9.49 -11.73 -3.40
N GLU A 14 10.01 -10.53 -3.65
CA GLU A 14 10.26 -9.55 -2.60
C GLU A 14 9.43 -8.26 -2.70
N SER A 15 9.08 -7.78 -3.91
CA SER A 15 8.42 -6.48 -4.03
C SER A 15 7.02 -6.46 -3.42
N PHE A 16 6.26 -7.57 -3.57
CA PHE A 16 4.90 -7.72 -3.03
C PHE A 16 4.64 -9.19 -2.62
N SER A 17 5.38 -9.66 -1.62
CA SER A 17 5.43 -11.08 -1.26
C SER A 17 4.63 -11.47 -0.02
N PHE A 18 4.20 -10.49 0.78
CA PHE A 18 3.46 -10.76 2.02
C PHE A 18 1.97 -10.96 1.74
N LEU A 19 1.66 -12.10 1.11
CA LEU A 19 0.30 -12.56 0.86
C LEU A 19 -0.03 -13.68 1.82
N TYR A 20 -1.02 -13.46 2.66
CA TYR A 20 -1.56 -14.50 3.51
C TYR A 20 -2.49 -15.39 2.70
N GLN A 21 -2.27 -16.71 2.76
CA GLN A 21 -3.11 -17.68 2.05
C GLN A 21 -4.58 -17.56 2.48
N GLU A 22 -4.83 -17.34 3.77
CA GLU A 22 -6.18 -17.12 4.32
C GLU A 22 -6.90 -15.93 3.67
N THR A 23 -6.19 -14.83 3.39
CA THR A 23 -6.74 -13.69 2.68
C THR A 23 -7.12 -14.07 1.25
N ILE A 24 -6.25 -14.80 0.55
CA ILE A 24 -6.51 -15.28 -0.82
C ILE A 24 -7.73 -16.19 -0.85
N ASP A 25 -7.80 -17.14 0.09
CA ASP A 25 -8.88 -18.13 0.17
C ASP A 25 -10.24 -17.50 0.55
N SER A 26 -10.23 -16.31 1.12
CA SER A 26 -11.46 -15.55 1.44
C SER A 26 -12.17 -14.98 0.20
N PHE A 27 -11.50 -14.99 -0.96
CA PHE A 27 -12.05 -14.45 -2.21
C PHE A 27 -12.52 -15.56 -3.16
N ALA A 28 -13.64 -15.32 -3.83
CA ALA A 28 -14.20 -16.30 -4.74
C ALA A 28 -13.38 -16.53 -6.01
N GLN A 29 -12.70 -15.50 -6.48
CA GLN A 29 -11.81 -15.54 -7.64
C GLN A 29 -10.67 -14.55 -7.45
N VAL A 30 -9.45 -14.98 -7.73
CA VAL A 30 -8.24 -14.14 -7.66
C VAL A 30 -7.53 -14.17 -9.01
N ARG A 31 -7.20 -12.99 -9.51
CA ARG A 31 -6.28 -12.81 -10.64
C ARG A 31 -5.01 -12.15 -10.12
N PHE A 32 -3.88 -12.68 -10.53
CA PHE A 32 -2.58 -12.12 -10.18
C PHE A 32 -2.02 -11.35 -11.38
N PHE A 33 -1.24 -10.34 -11.12
CA PHE A 33 -0.43 -9.66 -12.11
C PHE A 33 0.92 -9.25 -11.53
N ASP A 34 1.91 -9.07 -12.39
CA ASP A 34 3.24 -8.62 -12.02
C ASP A 34 3.36 -7.11 -12.34
N PRO A 35 3.43 -6.25 -11.31
CA PRO A 35 3.49 -4.80 -11.53
C PRO A 35 4.79 -4.34 -12.21
N GLU A 36 5.81 -5.17 -12.26
CA GLU A 36 7.07 -4.86 -12.92
C GLU A 36 6.99 -5.04 -14.45
N THR A 37 6.09 -5.92 -14.93
CA THR A 37 6.05 -6.34 -16.34
C THR A 37 4.66 -6.33 -16.97
N GLU A 38 3.58 -6.30 -16.18
CA GLU A 38 2.21 -6.42 -16.66
C GLU A 38 1.40 -5.16 -16.40
N VAL A 39 0.36 -4.95 -17.22
CA VAL A 39 -0.65 -3.91 -17.00
C VAL A 39 -1.96 -4.60 -16.64
N PRO A 40 -2.49 -4.39 -15.42
CA PRO A 40 -3.69 -5.08 -15.00
C PRO A 40 -4.93 -4.56 -15.73
N SER A 41 -5.87 -5.48 -16.05
CA SER A 41 -7.24 -5.14 -16.44
C SER A 41 -8.14 -5.18 -15.22
N PHE A 42 -8.90 -4.10 -15.01
CA PHE A 42 -9.85 -3.97 -13.91
C PHE A 42 -11.29 -4.28 -14.31
N GLU A 43 -11.50 -4.82 -15.51
CA GLU A 43 -12.84 -5.26 -15.95
C GLU A 43 -13.33 -6.41 -15.07
N GLY A 44 -14.52 -6.24 -14.45
CA GLY A 44 -15.11 -7.22 -13.55
C GLY A 44 -14.36 -7.42 -12.23
N VAL A 45 -13.52 -6.45 -11.83
CA VAL A 45 -12.77 -6.49 -10.55
C VAL A 45 -13.55 -5.74 -9.48
N ASP A 46 -13.87 -6.42 -8.38
CA ASP A 46 -14.52 -5.83 -7.20
C ASP A 46 -13.53 -5.22 -6.22
N LEU A 47 -12.31 -5.72 -6.17
CA LEU A 47 -11.27 -5.26 -5.26
C LEU A 47 -9.88 -5.45 -5.87
N LEU A 48 -9.06 -4.41 -5.85
CA LEU A 48 -7.62 -4.51 -6.01
C LEU A 48 -6.98 -4.63 -4.62
N TYR A 49 -6.24 -5.72 -4.41
CA TYR A 49 -5.45 -5.91 -3.19
C TYR A 49 -3.96 -5.76 -3.50
N LEU A 50 -3.32 -4.82 -2.82
CA LEU A 50 -1.89 -4.55 -2.91
C LEU A 50 -1.23 -4.96 -1.59
N PRO A 51 -0.62 -6.15 -1.54
CA PRO A 51 -0.03 -6.68 -0.30
C PRO A 51 1.27 -5.98 0.07
N GLY A 52 1.77 -6.29 1.24
CA GLY A 52 3.09 -5.88 1.68
C GLY A 52 4.23 -6.53 0.90
N GLY A 53 5.41 -5.99 1.11
CA GLY A 53 6.66 -6.41 0.48
C GLY A 53 7.69 -5.30 0.55
N TYR A 54 8.71 -5.38 -0.30
CA TYR A 54 9.83 -4.44 -0.36
C TYR A 54 9.94 -3.77 -1.74
N PRO A 55 8.96 -2.92 -2.14
CA PRO A 55 9.03 -2.24 -3.44
C PRO A 55 10.28 -1.37 -3.59
N GLU A 56 10.85 -0.86 -2.49
CA GLU A 56 12.07 -0.07 -2.48
C GLU A 56 13.32 -0.82 -2.97
N LYS A 57 13.24 -2.15 -3.10
CA LYS A 57 14.31 -2.98 -3.68
C LYS A 57 14.14 -3.20 -5.19
N HIS A 58 13.02 -2.78 -5.77
CA HIS A 58 12.62 -3.04 -7.15
C HIS A 58 12.22 -1.76 -7.91
N LEU A 59 12.72 -0.62 -7.47
CA LEU A 59 12.30 0.70 -7.97
C LEU A 59 12.56 0.88 -9.46
N ASP A 60 13.71 0.41 -9.97
CA ASP A 60 14.08 0.55 -11.38
C ASP A 60 13.10 -0.15 -12.34
N THR A 61 12.54 -1.27 -11.91
CA THR A 61 11.57 -2.03 -12.70
C THR A 61 10.15 -1.47 -12.53
N LEU A 62 9.76 -1.13 -11.30
CA LEU A 62 8.46 -0.55 -11.01
C LEU A 62 8.26 0.80 -11.68
N VAL A 63 9.30 1.66 -11.69
CA VAL A 63 9.22 2.99 -12.31
C VAL A 63 9.09 2.91 -13.83
N LYS A 64 9.69 1.91 -14.47
CA LYS A 64 9.63 1.71 -15.92
C LYS A 64 8.22 1.31 -16.39
N ASN A 65 7.45 0.60 -15.57
CA ASN A 65 6.09 0.21 -15.91
C ASN A 65 5.07 1.33 -15.58
N GLU A 66 5.22 2.46 -16.24
CA GLU A 66 4.32 3.62 -16.08
C GLU A 66 2.86 3.25 -16.41
N ALA A 67 2.63 2.39 -17.40
CA ALA A 67 1.29 1.97 -17.79
C ALA A 67 0.55 1.25 -16.64
N CYS A 68 1.25 0.39 -15.89
CA CYS A 68 0.68 -0.27 -14.71
C CYS A 68 0.33 0.76 -13.62
N ARG A 69 1.26 1.66 -13.30
CA ARG A 69 1.04 2.70 -12.28
C ARG A 69 -0.13 3.60 -12.64
N ARG A 70 -0.23 4.00 -13.91
CA ARG A 70 -1.35 4.81 -14.43
C ARG A 70 -2.68 4.06 -14.37
N ALA A 71 -2.71 2.77 -14.77
CA ALA A 71 -3.91 1.95 -14.70
C ALA A 71 -4.45 1.83 -13.26
N ILE A 72 -3.57 1.66 -12.26
CA ILE A 72 -3.93 1.61 -10.84
C ILE A 72 -4.49 2.98 -10.39
N LYS A 73 -3.81 4.07 -10.75
CA LYS A 73 -4.28 5.43 -10.43
C LYS A 73 -5.66 5.69 -11.01
N ASP A 74 -5.86 5.40 -12.30
CA ASP A 74 -7.14 5.59 -12.98
C ASP A 74 -8.25 4.74 -12.34
N TYR A 75 -7.94 3.53 -11.91
CA TYR A 75 -8.87 2.68 -11.19
C TYR A 75 -9.28 3.30 -9.84
N ALA A 76 -8.34 3.80 -9.06
CA ALA A 76 -8.61 4.52 -7.81
C ALA A 76 -9.46 5.77 -8.05
N GLU A 77 -9.10 6.60 -9.06
CA GLU A 77 -9.79 7.84 -9.38
C GLU A 77 -11.24 7.64 -9.83
N ARG A 78 -11.54 6.53 -10.52
CA ARG A 78 -12.90 6.14 -10.89
C ARG A 78 -13.72 5.53 -9.75
N GLY A 79 -13.16 5.47 -8.54
CA GLY A 79 -13.82 4.92 -7.36
C GLY A 79 -13.66 3.40 -7.23
N GLY A 80 -12.70 2.81 -7.91
CA GLY A 80 -12.33 1.40 -7.74
C GLY A 80 -11.91 1.11 -6.29
N ARG A 81 -12.33 -0.03 -5.77
CA ARG A 81 -12.00 -0.42 -4.41
C ARG A 81 -10.59 -0.98 -4.34
N ILE A 82 -9.77 -0.38 -3.46
CA ILE A 82 -8.38 -0.80 -3.24
C ILE A 82 -8.15 -1.00 -1.75
N VAL A 83 -7.47 -2.08 -1.39
CA VAL A 83 -6.84 -2.25 -0.07
C VAL A 83 -5.34 -2.42 -0.30
N ALA A 84 -4.54 -1.57 0.37
CA ALA A 84 -3.10 -1.54 0.20
C ALA A 84 -2.39 -1.56 1.56
N GLU A 85 -1.50 -2.51 1.75
CA GLU A 85 -0.79 -2.75 3.00
C GLU A 85 0.71 -2.55 2.83
N CYS A 86 1.36 -1.84 3.76
CA CYS A 86 2.81 -1.69 3.84
C CYS A 86 3.44 -1.35 2.47
N GLY A 87 4.16 -2.27 1.82
CA GLY A 87 4.72 -2.07 0.49
C GLY A 87 3.69 -1.70 -0.58
N GLY A 88 2.50 -2.27 -0.51
CA GLY A 88 1.38 -1.91 -1.39
C GLY A 88 0.91 -0.46 -1.19
N MET A 89 0.86 0.00 0.06
CA MET A 89 0.58 1.41 0.37
C MET A 89 1.71 2.32 -0.14
N MET A 90 2.97 1.93 0.03
CA MET A 90 4.12 2.68 -0.49
C MET A 90 4.03 2.83 -2.02
N TYR A 91 3.61 1.79 -2.73
CA TYR A 91 3.42 1.83 -4.19
C TYR A 91 2.28 2.75 -4.62
N LEU A 92 1.24 2.94 -3.78
CA LEU A 92 0.18 3.93 -4.02
C LEU A 92 0.61 5.38 -3.76
N CYS A 93 1.68 5.62 -3.02
CA CYS A 93 2.20 6.96 -2.77
C CYS A 93 2.69 7.63 -4.05
N GLN A 94 3.06 8.91 -3.98
CA GLN A 94 3.58 9.62 -5.13
C GLN A 94 5.00 9.19 -5.50
N SER A 95 5.83 8.88 -4.50
CA SER A 95 7.22 8.47 -4.75
C SER A 95 7.83 7.71 -3.57
N ILE A 96 8.93 7.00 -3.87
CA ILE A 96 9.85 6.43 -2.88
C ILE A 96 11.21 7.08 -3.07
N VAL A 97 11.73 7.67 -2.00
CA VAL A 97 13.03 8.38 -1.96
C VAL A 97 14.08 7.46 -1.34
N THR A 98 15.21 7.30 -2.02
CA THR A 98 16.38 6.54 -1.56
C THR A 98 17.61 7.41 -1.48
N ASP A 99 18.74 6.84 -1.09
CA ASP A 99 20.05 7.54 -1.16
C ASP A 99 20.47 7.83 -2.61
N ASP A 100 19.94 7.08 -3.59
CA ASP A 100 20.28 7.19 -5.02
C ASP A 100 19.34 8.12 -5.80
N GLY A 101 18.17 8.47 -5.24
CA GLY A 101 17.21 9.36 -5.89
C GLY A 101 15.76 9.16 -5.47
N GLU A 102 14.87 9.83 -6.20
CA GLU A 102 13.42 9.75 -6.04
C GLU A 102 12.81 8.98 -7.22
N TYR A 103 11.93 8.03 -6.90
CA TYR A 103 11.30 7.13 -7.86
C TYR A 103 9.78 7.29 -7.80
N GLU A 104 9.18 7.70 -8.92
CA GLU A 104 7.72 7.87 -9.02
C GLU A 104 6.97 6.56 -8.85
N MET A 105 5.91 6.59 -8.04
CA MET A 105 4.98 5.49 -7.84
C MET A 105 3.60 5.82 -8.42
N CYS A 106 2.52 5.19 -7.95
CA CYS A 106 1.19 5.38 -8.56
C CYS A 106 0.60 6.78 -8.38
N GLY A 107 1.02 7.53 -7.35
CA GLY A 107 0.53 8.89 -7.09
C GLY A 107 -0.97 8.97 -6.74
N VAL A 108 -1.52 7.94 -6.10
CA VAL A 108 -2.88 7.93 -5.54
C VAL A 108 -2.89 8.67 -4.19
N LEU A 109 -1.89 8.41 -3.36
CA LEU A 109 -1.70 9.09 -2.08
C LEU A 109 -0.66 10.19 -2.25
N PRO A 110 -0.91 11.43 -1.72
CA PRO A 110 -0.07 12.59 -1.97
C PRO A 110 1.17 12.65 -1.07
N TYR A 111 1.76 11.51 -0.75
CA TYR A 111 2.90 11.39 0.15
C TYR A 111 4.09 10.74 -0.53
N SER A 112 5.30 11.10 -0.09
CA SER A 112 6.53 10.38 -0.41
C SER A 112 6.97 9.52 0.78
N ILE A 113 7.57 8.38 0.46
CA ILE A 113 8.14 7.46 1.44
C ILE A 113 9.66 7.55 1.36
N THR A 114 10.35 7.58 2.49
CA THR A 114 11.81 7.48 2.53
C THR A 114 12.27 6.07 2.88
N ALA A 115 13.14 5.55 2.04
CA ALA A 115 13.90 4.31 2.25
C ALA A 115 15.41 4.60 2.42
N ARG A 116 15.81 5.87 2.59
CA ARG A 116 17.19 6.27 2.85
C ARG A 116 17.71 5.59 4.11
N LYS A 117 18.96 5.21 4.11
CA LYS A 117 19.60 4.54 5.27
C LYS A 117 19.54 5.37 6.53
N ALA A 118 19.73 6.69 6.42
CA ALA A 118 19.69 7.63 7.55
C ALA A 118 18.31 7.77 8.19
N ASP A 119 17.24 7.54 7.42
CA ASP A 119 15.85 7.73 7.87
C ASP A 119 15.20 6.43 8.36
N ARG A 120 15.90 5.29 8.25
CA ARG A 120 15.36 3.99 8.62
C ARG A 120 15.07 3.91 10.13
N LYS A 121 13.84 3.54 10.43
CA LYS A 121 13.40 3.30 11.80
C LYS A 121 12.49 2.09 11.82
N LEU A 122 12.86 1.08 12.60
CA LEU A 122 12.01 -0.12 12.75
C LEU A 122 10.70 0.25 13.44
N SER A 123 9.60 -0.05 12.75
CA SER A 123 8.26 -0.10 13.33
C SER A 123 7.79 -1.54 13.31
N LEU A 124 7.53 -2.09 14.49
CA LEU A 124 7.19 -3.50 14.69
C LEU A 124 6.14 -3.64 15.79
N GLY A 125 5.15 -4.48 15.56
CA GLY A 125 4.22 -4.92 16.59
C GLY A 125 2.79 -5.09 16.09
N TYR A 126 1.94 -5.59 16.98
CA TYR A 126 0.51 -5.71 16.72
C TYR A 126 -0.14 -4.33 16.66
N ARG A 127 -1.14 -4.22 15.79
CA ARG A 127 -1.92 -3.00 15.57
C ARG A 127 -3.40 -3.31 15.56
N ARG A 128 -4.19 -2.37 16.05
CA ARG A 128 -5.65 -2.38 15.92
C ARG A 128 -6.17 -0.96 15.71
N PHE A 129 -7.23 -0.84 14.96
CA PHE A 129 -7.96 0.41 14.76
C PHE A 129 -9.43 0.12 14.45
N GLU A 130 -10.28 1.10 14.67
CA GLU A 130 -11.69 1.04 14.29
C GLU A 130 -11.94 2.01 13.13
N LEU A 131 -12.64 1.55 12.12
CA LEU A 131 -13.07 2.35 10.97
C LEU A 131 -14.47 1.92 10.54
N ASP A 132 -15.40 2.89 10.44
CA ASP A 132 -16.80 2.67 10.07
C ASP A 132 -17.51 1.62 10.97
N GLY A 133 -17.20 1.59 12.26
CA GLY A 133 -17.80 0.65 13.22
C GLY A 133 -17.26 -0.79 13.12
N LYS A 134 -16.24 -1.03 12.31
CA LYS A 134 -15.52 -2.31 12.21
C LYS A 134 -14.15 -2.20 12.85
N GLU A 135 -13.81 -3.13 13.74
CA GLU A 135 -12.46 -3.27 14.25
C GLU A 135 -11.58 -4.04 13.24
N TYR A 136 -10.41 -3.47 12.96
CA TYR A 136 -9.35 -4.08 12.16
C TYR A 136 -8.16 -4.42 13.06
N ARG A 137 -7.59 -5.59 12.86
CA ARG A 137 -6.40 -6.08 13.57
C ARG A 137 -5.35 -6.52 12.57
N GLY A 138 -4.10 -6.30 12.92
CA GLY A 138 -2.98 -6.68 12.09
C GLY A 138 -1.66 -6.51 12.81
N HIS A 139 -0.59 -6.39 12.04
CA HIS A 139 0.73 -6.07 12.55
C HIS A 139 1.45 -5.13 11.61
N GLU A 140 2.46 -4.47 12.10
CA GLU A 140 3.44 -3.70 11.33
C GLU A 140 4.80 -4.37 11.38
N PHE A 141 5.51 -4.28 10.28
CA PHE A 141 6.92 -4.58 10.18
C PHE A 141 7.49 -3.81 8.98
N HIS A 142 8.13 -2.67 9.24
CA HIS A 142 8.78 -1.88 8.20
C HIS A 142 9.92 -1.02 8.77
N TYR A 143 10.84 -0.61 7.89
CA TYR A 143 11.93 0.33 8.20
C TYR A 143 11.74 1.68 7.51
N THR A 144 10.95 1.74 6.45
CA THR A 144 10.65 2.96 5.70
C THR A 144 9.76 3.90 6.51
N GLN A 145 9.83 5.19 6.22
CA GLN A 145 9.05 6.23 6.89
C GLN A 145 8.41 7.17 5.87
N PHE A 146 7.40 7.93 6.28
CA PHE A 146 6.95 9.06 5.49
C PHE A 146 8.06 10.10 5.40
N TYR A 147 8.37 10.54 4.18
CA TYR A 147 9.41 11.54 3.96
C TYR A 147 8.94 12.91 4.43
N ARG A 148 9.74 13.56 5.27
CA ARG A 148 9.46 14.88 5.86
C ARG A 148 10.58 15.89 5.61
N GLY A 149 11.51 15.60 4.67
CA GLY A 149 12.64 16.46 4.31
C GLY A 149 12.29 17.56 3.31
N GLU A 150 13.32 18.33 2.89
CA GLU A 150 13.18 19.29 1.81
C GLU A 150 12.68 18.61 0.53
N GLY A 151 11.70 19.20 -0.14
CA GLY A 151 11.03 18.59 -1.29
C GLY A 151 9.95 17.56 -0.93
N SER A 152 9.66 17.36 0.36
CA SER A 152 8.55 16.51 0.82
C SER A 152 7.18 17.17 0.69
N GLU A 153 7.07 18.18 -0.17
CA GLU A 153 5.80 18.84 -0.40
C GLU A 153 4.76 17.85 -0.89
N VAL A 154 3.66 17.79 -0.16
CA VAL A 154 2.48 17.02 -0.54
C VAL A 154 1.95 17.58 -1.85
N ARG A 155 2.07 16.81 -2.92
CA ARG A 155 1.53 17.20 -4.24
C ARG A 155 0.02 16.94 -4.25
N GLY A 156 -0.73 17.88 -3.73
CA GLY A 156 -2.17 17.78 -3.65
C GLY A 156 -2.71 18.08 -2.25
N GLU A 157 -3.96 17.72 -2.03
CA GLU A 157 -4.61 17.88 -0.72
C GLU A 157 -4.14 16.80 0.25
N ARG A 158 -3.79 17.19 1.47
CA ARG A 158 -3.43 16.24 2.53
C ARG A 158 -4.64 15.37 2.90
N ILE A 159 -4.41 14.08 2.96
CA ILE A 159 -5.40 13.10 3.44
C ILE A 159 -5.10 12.82 4.91
N PRO A 160 -5.95 13.23 5.85
CA PRO A 160 -5.74 12.92 7.27
C PRO A 160 -5.89 11.42 7.51
N SER A 161 -5.33 10.93 8.64
CA SER A 161 -5.63 9.57 9.07
C SER A 161 -7.11 9.43 9.39
N ALA A 162 -7.74 8.41 8.83
CA ALA A 162 -9.16 8.12 9.03
C ALA A 162 -9.45 7.40 10.36
N ALA A 163 -8.41 6.89 11.02
CA ALA A 163 -8.52 6.19 12.31
C ALA A 163 -7.28 6.38 13.15
N GLN A 164 -7.42 6.31 14.47
CA GLN A 164 -6.32 6.18 15.40
C GLN A 164 -5.93 4.72 15.51
N VAL A 165 -4.64 4.43 15.33
CA VAL A 165 -4.09 3.09 15.49
C VAL A 165 -3.53 2.93 16.91
N TYR A 166 -3.71 1.74 17.48
CA TYR A 166 -3.24 1.38 18.81
C TYR A 166 -2.35 0.15 18.75
N ASP A 167 -1.39 0.08 19.65
CA ASP A 167 -0.55 -1.11 19.84
C ASP A 167 -1.25 -2.19 20.69
N ALA A 168 -0.51 -3.28 21.00
CA ALA A 168 -1.02 -4.38 21.82
C ALA A 168 -1.38 -3.98 23.27
N LYS A 169 -0.79 -2.88 23.78
CA LYS A 169 -1.05 -2.35 25.14
C LYS A 169 -2.21 -1.37 25.15
N GLY A 170 -2.73 -0.99 23.98
CA GLY A 170 -3.75 0.04 23.84
C GLY A 170 -3.19 1.46 23.78
N GLU A 171 -1.87 1.61 23.63
CA GLU A 171 -1.26 2.92 23.45
C GLU A 171 -1.39 3.39 22.00
N PRO A 172 -1.65 4.69 21.76
CA PRO A 172 -1.75 5.21 20.41
C PRO A 172 -0.38 5.18 19.72
N VAL A 173 -0.37 4.82 18.45
CA VAL A 173 0.82 4.84 17.60
C VAL A 173 0.61 5.77 16.40
N ASP A 174 1.70 6.40 15.93
CA ASP A 174 1.68 7.34 14.79
C ASP A 174 1.76 6.60 13.46
N THR A 175 0.81 5.69 13.24
CA THR A 175 0.64 4.98 11.98
C THR A 175 -0.66 5.46 11.33
N PRO A 176 -0.60 6.15 10.19
CA PRO A 176 -1.82 6.61 9.54
C PRO A 176 -2.57 5.47 8.85
N VAL A 177 -3.90 5.59 8.87
CA VAL A 177 -4.82 4.80 8.05
C VAL A 177 -5.45 5.76 7.05
N PHE A 178 -5.05 5.67 5.79
CA PHE A 178 -5.59 6.55 4.76
C PHE A 178 -6.87 6.01 4.16
N ARG A 179 -7.84 6.89 4.02
CA ARG A 179 -9.04 6.66 3.25
C ARG A 179 -9.16 7.73 2.18
N TYR A 180 -9.05 7.31 0.92
CA TYR A 180 -9.20 8.17 -0.24
C TYR A 180 -10.20 7.52 -1.21
N LYS A 181 -11.37 8.13 -1.41
CA LYS A 181 -12.46 7.50 -2.17
C LYS A 181 -12.73 6.08 -1.63
N ASN A 182 -12.58 5.05 -2.45
CA ASN A 182 -12.72 3.64 -2.06
C ASN A 182 -11.36 2.95 -1.80
N VAL A 183 -10.31 3.73 -1.55
CA VAL A 183 -8.97 3.23 -1.20
C VAL A 183 -8.82 3.22 0.31
N LEU A 184 -8.41 2.09 0.87
CA LEU A 184 -7.94 1.92 2.24
C LEU A 184 -6.46 1.54 2.20
N ALA A 185 -5.60 2.33 2.83
CA ALA A 185 -4.15 2.09 2.80
C ALA A 185 -3.49 2.42 4.14
N SER A 186 -2.59 1.56 4.59
CA SER A 186 -1.82 1.73 5.83
C SER A 186 -0.52 0.92 5.77
N TYR A 187 0.40 1.17 6.71
CA TYR A 187 1.51 0.25 6.96
C TYR A 187 1.06 -1.06 7.63
N THR A 188 -0.12 -1.10 8.23
CA THR A 188 -0.63 -2.28 8.92
C THR A 188 -0.97 -3.39 7.92
N HIS A 189 -0.42 -4.59 8.16
CA HIS A 189 -0.85 -5.82 7.50
C HIS A 189 -2.07 -6.37 8.22
N LEU A 190 -3.21 -6.40 7.56
CA LEU A 190 -4.48 -6.80 8.14
C LEU A 190 -4.61 -8.32 8.16
N TYR A 191 -5.15 -8.87 9.26
CA TYR A 191 -5.43 -10.30 9.35
C TYR A 191 -6.70 -10.71 8.61
N GLN A 192 -7.65 -9.77 8.48
CA GLN A 192 -8.90 -9.96 7.75
C GLN A 192 -9.31 -8.66 7.05
N LEU A 193 -9.75 -8.76 5.81
CA LEU A 193 -10.22 -7.67 4.96
C LEU A 193 -11.74 -7.46 5.01
#